data_627fdd566f725f993ed54a164f540e68
#
_entry.id   627fdd566f725f993ed54a164f540e68
#
_cell.length_a   1.000
_cell.length_b   1.000
_cell.length_c   1.000
_cell.angle_alpha   90.00
_cell.angle_beta   90.00
_cell.angle_gamma   90.00
#
_symmetry.space_group_name_H-M   'P 1'
#
loop_
_entity.id
_entity.type
_entity.pdbx_description
1 polymer ?
#
loop_
_entity_poly.entity_id
_entity_poly.type
_entity_poly.pdbx_seq_one_letter_code
_entity_poly.pdbx_strand_id
1 'polypeptide(L)'
;VLSFPAVAPSVGTALLAYTLAGCALGCCSGLVPGLHANNFAFLLAAAAPALDAPPLPLGCAMVAAGVVHTFLDVVPSLALGVTDAAMAAAALPGHTLVAEGRGREAMRLSAIGSGLALAIALPVAVVVTAGMRVTYPHLREWLPVLLAGVALSLVLTESTNRRRLAGAVSFALATALGLVALDAPTDPVVSTGGILAPLFAGLFGVPVLVDALGGAGVPPQGDARLGLSGRELTGAAAAGAGGGAAVGYLPGVSAGVAAVLALPATAGRDPTREYVVATSGANTATAVFALFAYWSFDAARSGVLVALDDAGVPAALPPLLSAVVIAGAVGAVAVVLLGDAALRVVGGLPHAQLVAAVLAGLALLSVAFAGVLGLVVCLAAAAVGFVPVRLGCRRVHLMGVLLGPLVIA
;
A
#
# COMPACT_ATOMS: atom_id res chain seq x y z
N VAL A 1 -4.68 -4.14 -35.74
CA VAL A 1 -5.64 -3.04 -35.53
C VAL A 1 -6.56 -3.50 -34.41
N LEU A 2 -6.43 -2.89 -33.22
CA LEU A 2 -7.32 -3.13 -32.10
C LEU A 2 -8.66 -2.45 -32.43
N SER A 3 -9.64 -3.23 -32.92
CA SER A 3 -11.02 -2.74 -33.03
C SER A 3 -11.66 -2.79 -31.64
N PHE A 4 -11.87 -1.64 -31.01
CA PHE A 4 -12.67 -1.57 -29.80
C PHE A 4 -14.16 -1.63 -30.19
N PRO A 5 -14.96 -2.56 -29.64
CA PRO A 5 -16.40 -2.53 -29.85
C PRO A 5 -16.98 -1.23 -29.25
N ALA A 6 -17.85 -0.58 -29.99
CA ALA A 6 -18.57 0.59 -29.49
C ALA A 6 -19.41 0.20 -28.28
N VAL A 7 -19.09 0.79 -27.12
CA VAL A 7 -19.83 0.55 -25.88
C VAL A 7 -21.18 1.30 -25.96
N ALA A 8 -22.29 0.61 -25.74
CA ALA A 8 -23.60 1.26 -25.69
C ALA A 8 -23.59 2.38 -24.62
N PRO A 9 -24.21 3.54 -24.86
CA PRO A 9 -24.19 4.66 -23.94
C PRO A 9 -24.63 4.32 -22.51
N SER A 10 -25.60 3.45 -22.35
CA SER A 10 -26.08 2.95 -21.06
C SER A 10 -25.02 2.14 -20.30
N VAL A 11 -24.19 1.38 -20.99
CA VAL A 11 -23.07 0.63 -20.39
C VAL A 11 -21.95 1.58 -20.00
N GLY A 12 -21.63 2.57 -20.85
CA GLY A 12 -20.61 3.58 -20.55
C GLY A 12 -20.94 4.42 -19.31
N THR A 13 -22.20 4.83 -19.15
CA THR A 13 -22.65 5.56 -17.96
C THR A 13 -22.59 4.71 -16.70
N ALA A 14 -22.94 3.41 -16.77
CA ALA A 14 -22.80 2.50 -15.63
C ALA A 14 -21.34 2.32 -15.23
N LEU A 15 -20.43 2.07 -16.19
CA LEU A 15 -19.00 1.95 -15.92
C LEU A 15 -18.46 3.20 -15.22
N LEU A 16 -18.82 4.39 -15.70
CA LEU A 16 -18.40 5.67 -15.09
C LEU A 16 -18.98 5.83 -13.68
N ALA A 17 -20.28 5.59 -13.49
CA ALA A 17 -20.95 5.73 -12.19
C ALA A 17 -20.31 4.80 -11.13
N TYR A 18 -20.08 3.54 -11.46
CA TYR A 18 -19.43 2.58 -10.57
C TYR A 18 -17.96 2.97 -10.31
N THR A 19 -17.23 3.45 -11.33
CA THR A 19 -15.86 3.97 -11.15
C THR A 19 -15.82 5.12 -10.15
N LEU A 20 -16.73 6.10 -10.28
CA LEU A 20 -16.81 7.24 -9.35
C LEU A 20 -17.24 6.83 -7.95
N ALA A 21 -18.19 5.88 -7.82
CA ALA A 21 -18.52 5.29 -6.54
C ALA A 21 -17.31 4.59 -5.92
N GLY A 22 -16.56 3.82 -6.70
CA GLY A 22 -15.29 3.22 -6.28
C GLY A 22 -14.27 4.25 -5.81
N CYS A 23 -14.13 5.38 -6.53
CA CYS A 23 -13.25 6.47 -6.10
C CYS A 23 -13.66 7.03 -4.72
N ALA A 24 -14.95 7.26 -4.49
CA ALA A 24 -15.44 7.74 -3.20
C ALA A 24 -15.16 6.74 -2.07
N LEU A 25 -15.39 5.46 -2.33
CA LEU A 25 -15.08 4.37 -1.40
C LEU A 25 -13.59 4.24 -1.14
N GLY A 26 -12.75 4.42 -2.16
CA GLY A 26 -11.28 4.46 -2.04
C GLY A 26 -10.79 5.63 -1.18
N CYS A 27 -11.44 6.80 -1.28
CA CYS A 27 -11.18 7.92 -0.37
C CYS A 27 -11.49 7.54 1.08
N CYS A 28 -12.63 6.91 1.34
CA CYS A 28 -13.00 6.48 2.68
C CYS A 28 -12.01 5.43 3.22
N SER A 29 -11.69 4.40 2.45
CA SER A 29 -10.81 3.31 2.90
C SER A 29 -9.37 3.75 3.12
N GLY A 30 -8.82 4.62 2.25
CA GLY A 30 -7.45 5.10 2.36
C GLY A 30 -7.21 6.06 3.53
N LEU A 31 -8.28 6.71 4.04
CA LEU A 31 -8.19 7.58 5.22
C LEU A 31 -8.30 6.82 6.55
N VAL A 32 -8.74 5.56 6.53
CA VAL A 32 -8.87 4.75 7.75
C VAL A 32 -7.53 4.09 8.07
N PRO A 33 -6.90 4.45 9.20
CA PRO A 33 -5.61 3.87 9.60
C PRO A 33 -5.70 2.35 9.74
N GLY A 34 -4.77 1.62 9.12
CA GLY A 34 -4.70 0.16 9.22
C GLY A 34 -5.69 -0.62 8.34
N LEU A 35 -6.55 0.06 7.59
CA LEU A 35 -7.41 -0.60 6.61
C LEU A 35 -6.64 -0.72 5.29
N HIS A 36 -6.33 -1.96 4.90
CA HIS A 36 -5.64 -2.23 3.64
C HIS A 36 -6.62 -2.29 2.47
N ALA A 37 -6.19 -1.84 1.27
CA ALA A 37 -7.00 -1.86 0.04
C ALA A 37 -7.60 -3.25 -0.27
N ASN A 38 -6.85 -4.30 0.03
CA ASN A 38 -7.30 -5.68 -0.17
C ASN A 38 -8.55 -6.01 0.66
N ASN A 39 -8.56 -5.64 1.96
CA ASN A 39 -9.71 -5.92 2.83
C ASN A 39 -10.96 -5.20 2.34
N PHE A 40 -10.78 -3.98 1.83
CA PHE A 40 -11.89 -3.20 1.29
C PHE A 40 -12.42 -3.78 -0.02
N ALA A 41 -11.56 -4.29 -0.90
CA ALA A 41 -11.97 -4.97 -2.12
C ALA A 41 -12.77 -6.25 -1.83
N PHE A 42 -12.37 -7.03 -0.83
CA PHE A 42 -13.14 -8.20 -0.39
C PHE A 42 -14.51 -7.83 0.18
N LEU A 43 -14.61 -6.71 0.91
CA LEU A 43 -15.93 -6.20 1.37
C LEU A 43 -16.85 -5.88 0.19
N LEU A 44 -16.32 -5.27 -0.86
CA LEU A 44 -17.09 -4.99 -2.09
C LEU A 44 -17.49 -6.29 -2.80
N ALA A 45 -16.60 -7.26 -2.90
CA ALA A 45 -16.89 -8.57 -3.49
C ALA A 45 -18.00 -9.30 -2.73
N ALA A 46 -17.95 -9.30 -1.40
CA ALA A 46 -18.99 -9.91 -0.57
C ALA A 46 -20.35 -9.18 -0.66
N ALA A 47 -20.35 -7.87 -0.86
CA ALA A 47 -21.57 -7.11 -1.05
C ALA A 47 -22.19 -7.27 -2.46
N ALA A 48 -21.40 -7.71 -3.43
CA ALA A 48 -21.79 -7.82 -4.84
C ALA A 48 -23.11 -8.60 -5.07
N PRO A 49 -23.32 -9.79 -4.48
CA PRO A 49 -24.57 -10.54 -4.67
C PRO A 49 -25.80 -9.81 -4.13
N ALA A 50 -25.64 -9.04 -3.03
CA ALA A 50 -26.73 -8.28 -2.43
C ALA A 50 -27.09 -7.02 -3.22
N LEU A 51 -26.14 -6.51 -4.02
CA LEU A 51 -26.31 -5.30 -4.82
C LEU A 51 -26.85 -5.60 -6.23
N ASP A 52 -26.95 -6.88 -6.62
CA ASP A 52 -27.29 -7.31 -7.99
C ASP A 52 -26.46 -6.53 -9.03
N ALA A 53 -25.17 -6.32 -8.72
CA ALA A 53 -24.29 -5.46 -9.49
C ALA A 53 -23.74 -6.19 -10.73
N PRO A 54 -23.78 -5.55 -11.92
CA PRO A 54 -23.15 -6.15 -13.10
C PRO A 54 -21.64 -6.34 -12.87
N PRO A 55 -21.05 -7.52 -13.20
CA PRO A 55 -19.67 -7.84 -12.83
C PRO A 55 -18.63 -6.81 -13.31
N LEU A 56 -18.69 -6.38 -14.58
CA LEU A 56 -17.67 -5.46 -15.12
C LEU A 56 -17.73 -4.04 -14.51
N PRO A 57 -18.92 -3.37 -14.36
CA PRO A 57 -19.01 -2.13 -13.58
C PRO A 57 -18.52 -2.29 -12.14
N LEU A 58 -18.88 -3.39 -11.47
CA LEU A 58 -18.39 -3.68 -10.12
C LEU A 58 -16.86 -3.77 -10.10
N GLY A 59 -16.26 -4.48 -11.05
CA GLY A 59 -14.80 -4.56 -11.19
C GLY A 59 -14.15 -3.19 -11.39
N CYS A 60 -14.76 -2.30 -12.16
CA CYS A 60 -14.30 -0.92 -12.30
C CYS A 60 -14.34 -0.17 -10.96
N ALA A 61 -15.40 -0.37 -10.14
CA ALA A 61 -15.48 0.21 -8.80
C ALA A 61 -14.38 -0.34 -7.88
N MET A 62 -14.13 -1.65 -7.88
CA MET A 62 -13.09 -2.30 -7.07
C MET A 62 -11.70 -1.80 -7.43
N VAL A 63 -11.36 -1.74 -8.72
CA VAL A 63 -10.08 -1.22 -9.21
C VAL A 63 -9.93 0.26 -8.86
N ALA A 64 -10.98 1.06 -9.08
CA ALA A 64 -10.95 2.48 -8.77
C ALA A 64 -10.76 2.73 -7.26
N ALA A 65 -11.46 1.97 -6.41
CA ALA A 65 -11.29 2.03 -4.97
C ALA A 65 -9.85 1.67 -4.56
N GLY A 66 -9.28 0.61 -5.12
CA GLY A 66 -7.90 0.21 -4.87
C GLY A 66 -6.88 1.28 -5.28
N VAL A 67 -7.03 1.86 -6.47
CA VAL A 67 -6.11 2.90 -6.96
C VAL A 67 -6.24 4.18 -6.12
N VAL A 68 -7.43 4.70 -5.84
CA VAL A 68 -7.60 5.88 -4.99
C VAL A 68 -7.05 5.62 -3.59
N HIS A 69 -7.26 4.43 -3.04
CA HIS A 69 -6.70 4.02 -1.76
C HIS A 69 -5.19 4.21 -1.74
N THR A 70 -4.45 3.80 -2.80
CA THR A 70 -2.97 3.96 -2.86
C THR A 70 -2.49 5.41 -2.90
N PHE A 71 -3.37 6.38 -3.17
CA PHE A 71 -3.07 7.80 -3.01
C PHE A 71 -3.37 8.29 -1.59
N LEU A 72 -4.39 7.74 -0.95
CA LEU A 72 -4.92 8.25 0.32
C LEU A 72 -4.29 7.58 1.55
N ASP A 73 -3.78 6.34 1.47
CA ASP A 73 -3.13 5.60 2.56
C ASP A 73 -1.89 6.32 3.12
N VAL A 74 -1.29 7.19 2.33
CA VAL A 74 -0.22 8.08 2.77
C VAL A 74 -0.71 9.10 3.83
N VAL A 75 -1.98 9.47 3.83
CA VAL A 75 -2.53 10.49 4.74
C VAL A 75 -2.43 10.06 6.21
N PRO A 76 -2.98 8.91 6.64
CA PRO A 76 -2.77 8.42 8.00
C PRO A 76 -1.30 8.09 8.28
N SER A 77 -0.56 7.62 7.27
CA SER A 77 0.87 7.32 7.39
C SER A 77 1.69 8.55 7.74
N LEU A 78 1.46 9.67 7.08
CA LEU A 78 2.18 10.93 7.32
C LEU A 78 1.65 11.68 8.54
N ALA A 79 0.32 11.78 8.69
CA ALA A 79 -0.29 12.58 9.74
C ALA A 79 -0.21 11.92 11.12
N LEU A 80 -0.35 10.59 11.20
CA LEU A 80 -0.41 9.83 12.45
C LEU A 80 0.81 8.92 12.66
N GLY A 81 1.65 8.74 11.63
CA GLY A 81 2.71 7.74 11.63
C GLY A 81 2.19 6.30 11.54
N VAL A 82 0.89 6.08 11.33
CA VAL A 82 0.28 4.76 11.20
C VAL A 82 0.31 4.34 9.74
N THR A 83 1.08 3.32 9.44
CA THR A 83 1.24 2.81 8.08
C THR A 83 0.58 1.46 7.89
N ASP A 84 0.15 1.20 6.68
CA ASP A 84 -0.05 -0.16 6.21
C ASP A 84 1.28 -0.78 5.72
N ALA A 85 1.25 -2.04 5.25
CA ALA A 85 2.44 -2.73 4.78
C ALA A 85 3.09 -2.06 3.55
N ALA A 86 2.29 -1.45 2.67
CA ALA A 86 2.78 -0.81 1.46
C ALA A 86 3.56 0.47 1.77
N MET A 87 3.11 1.22 2.79
CA MET A 87 3.70 2.49 3.20
C MET A 87 4.65 2.38 4.39
N ALA A 88 4.83 1.18 4.96
CA ALA A 88 5.64 0.94 6.16
C ALA A 88 7.08 1.48 6.06
N ALA A 89 7.66 1.46 4.88
CA ALA A 89 8.97 2.03 4.63
C ALA A 89 8.92 3.57 4.56
N ALA A 90 7.85 4.15 4.01
CA ALA A 90 7.72 5.59 3.77
C ALA A 90 7.40 6.41 5.01
N ALA A 91 6.85 5.79 6.06
CA ALA A 91 6.33 6.48 7.23
C ALA A 91 7.36 7.39 7.90
N LEU A 92 8.56 6.89 8.15
CA LEU A 92 9.56 7.63 8.93
C LEU A 92 10.08 8.89 8.21
N PRO A 93 10.57 8.84 6.97
CA PRO A 93 11.02 10.05 6.27
C PRO A 93 9.89 11.04 6.02
N GLY A 94 8.72 10.57 5.63
CA GLY A 94 7.57 11.43 5.36
C GLY A 94 6.98 12.06 6.62
N HIS A 95 6.91 11.32 7.73
CA HIS A 95 6.45 11.84 9.02
C HIS A 95 7.40 12.90 9.58
N THR A 96 8.70 12.83 9.30
CA THR A 96 9.66 13.87 9.67
C THR A 96 9.26 15.22 9.05
N LEU A 97 8.83 15.24 7.77
CA LEU A 97 8.33 16.47 7.15
C LEU A 97 7.10 17.02 7.86
N VAL A 98 6.19 16.16 8.33
CA VAL A 98 5.02 16.60 9.10
C VAL A 98 5.43 17.16 10.44
N ALA A 99 6.36 16.52 11.15
CA ALA A 99 6.91 16.99 12.42
C ALA A 99 7.67 18.33 12.29
N GLU A 100 8.23 18.61 11.11
CA GLU A 100 8.85 19.90 10.77
C GLU A 100 7.85 20.98 10.33
N GLY A 101 6.54 20.72 10.35
CA GLY A 101 5.50 21.64 9.86
C GLY A 101 5.36 21.67 8.33
N ARG A 102 5.87 20.67 7.61
CA ARG A 102 5.93 20.56 6.14
C ARG A 102 5.05 19.45 5.57
N GLY A 103 4.04 19.03 6.32
CA GLY A 103 3.14 17.93 5.93
C GLY A 103 2.38 18.22 4.63
N ARG A 104 1.99 19.47 4.38
CA ARG A 104 1.36 19.84 3.11
C ARG A 104 2.28 19.59 1.90
N GLU A 105 3.58 19.83 2.06
CA GLU A 105 4.56 19.49 1.04
C GLU A 105 4.65 17.98 0.84
N ALA A 106 4.70 17.20 1.91
CA ALA A 106 4.74 15.74 1.85
C ALA A 106 3.52 15.16 1.10
N MET A 107 2.31 15.68 1.36
CA MET A 107 1.10 15.29 0.61
C MET A 107 1.21 15.57 -0.89
N ARG A 108 1.76 16.74 -1.28
CA ARG A 108 1.94 17.09 -2.69
C ARG A 108 3.02 16.25 -3.36
N LEU A 109 4.12 15.97 -2.67
CA LEU A 109 5.18 15.07 -3.16
C LEU A 109 4.62 13.66 -3.41
N SER A 110 3.78 13.16 -2.51
CA SER A 110 3.09 11.89 -2.67
C SER A 110 2.14 11.90 -3.87
N ALA A 111 1.30 12.94 -4.01
CA ALA A 111 0.40 13.11 -5.15
C ALA A 111 1.15 13.09 -6.48
N ILE A 112 2.25 13.84 -6.57
CA ILE A 112 3.10 13.92 -7.76
C ILE A 112 3.77 12.58 -8.02
N GLY A 113 4.31 11.92 -6.97
CA GLY A 113 4.96 10.62 -7.08
C GLY A 113 4.02 9.55 -7.64
N SER A 114 2.83 9.42 -7.06
CA SER A 114 1.80 8.50 -7.52
C SER A 114 1.31 8.83 -8.93
N GLY A 115 1.03 10.10 -9.22
CA GLY A 115 0.54 10.54 -10.53
C GLY A 115 1.56 10.34 -11.65
N LEU A 116 2.82 10.72 -11.44
CA LEU A 116 3.90 10.50 -12.42
C LEU A 116 4.21 9.02 -12.60
N ALA A 117 4.29 8.25 -11.52
CA ALA A 117 4.53 6.82 -11.61
C ALA A 117 3.39 6.09 -12.33
N LEU A 118 2.14 6.48 -12.12
CA LEU A 118 0.99 5.98 -12.87
C LEU A 118 1.12 6.29 -14.37
N ALA A 119 1.45 7.54 -14.71
CA ALA A 119 1.65 7.97 -16.10
C ALA A 119 2.79 7.20 -16.80
N ILE A 120 3.86 6.86 -16.06
CA ILE A 120 4.97 6.04 -16.55
C ILE A 120 4.55 4.57 -16.65
N ALA A 121 3.88 4.03 -15.62
CA ALA A 121 3.52 2.62 -15.55
C ALA A 121 2.56 2.19 -16.66
N LEU A 122 1.59 3.02 -17.03
CA LEU A 122 0.60 2.69 -18.05
C LEU A 122 1.22 2.27 -19.40
N PRO A 123 2.09 3.05 -20.05
CA PRO A 123 2.72 2.64 -21.30
C PRO A 123 3.80 1.56 -21.08
N VAL A 124 4.55 1.63 -19.98
CA VAL A 124 5.64 0.70 -19.68
C VAL A 124 5.11 -0.70 -19.36
N ALA A 125 3.93 -0.82 -18.75
CA ALA A 125 3.33 -2.11 -18.42
C ALA A 125 3.09 -2.99 -19.66
N VAL A 126 2.80 -2.40 -20.82
CA VAL A 126 2.65 -3.15 -22.07
C VAL A 126 3.95 -3.88 -22.44
N VAL A 127 5.08 -3.16 -22.41
CA VAL A 127 6.40 -3.70 -22.78
C VAL A 127 6.89 -4.68 -21.71
N VAL A 128 6.75 -4.32 -20.43
CA VAL A 128 7.17 -5.18 -19.31
C VAL A 128 6.37 -6.48 -19.31
N THR A 129 5.05 -6.43 -19.54
CA THR A 129 4.21 -7.64 -19.60
C THR A 129 4.61 -8.54 -20.76
N ALA A 130 4.92 -7.97 -21.93
CA ALA A 130 5.40 -8.76 -23.07
C ALA A 130 6.71 -9.50 -22.74
N GLY A 131 7.65 -8.84 -22.05
CA GLY A 131 8.87 -9.47 -21.55
C GLY A 131 8.59 -10.51 -20.48
N MET A 132 7.70 -10.22 -19.53
CA MET A 132 7.33 -11.13 -18.46
C MET A 132 6.65 -12.42 -18.94
N ARG A 133 5.95 -12.38 -20.07
CA ARG A 133 5.39 -13.61 -20.68
C ARG A 133 6.47 -14.66 -20.98
N VAL A 134 7.66 -14.22 -21.32
CA VAL A 134 8.80 -15.11 -21.59
C VAL A 134 9.58 -15.43 -20.33
N THR A 135 9.80 -14.45 -19.46
CA THR A 135 10.69 -14.58 -18.30
C THR A 135 10.00 -15.12 -17.06
N TYR A 136 8.69 -14.91 -16.91
CA TYR A 136 7.95 -15.26 -15.70
C TYR A 136 7.99 -16.76 -15.35
N PRO A 137 7.87 -17.73 -16.30
CA PRO A 137 8.01 -19.14 -15.98
C PRO A 137 9.33 -19.46 -15.26
N HIS A 138 10.43 -18.89 -15.76
CA HIS A 138 11.76 -19.05 -15.15
C HIS A 138 11.87 -18.32 -13.80
N LEU A 139 11.33 -17.08 -13.70
CA LEU A 139 11.32 -16.35 -12.45
C LEU A 139 10.57 -17.10 -11.35
N ARG A 140 9.49 -17.78 -11.67
CA ARG A 140 8.69 -18.57 -10.72
C ARG A 140 9.51 -19.70 -10.09
N GLU A 141 10.35 -20.37 -10.86
CA GLU A 141 11.22 -21.45 -10.36
C GLU A 141 12.25 -20.92 -9.35
N TRP A 142 12.73 -19.68 -9.55
CA TRP A 142 13.72 -19.03 -8.70
C TRP A 142 13.12 -18.10 -7.64
N LEU A 143 11.78 -18.06 -7.53
CA LEU A 143 11.09 -17.13 -6.63
C LEU A 143 11.59 -17.18 -5.18
N PRO A 144 11.75 -18.35 -4.52
CA PRO A 144 12.26 -18.41 -3.16
C PRO A 144 13.67 -17.80 -3.04
N VAL A 145 14.55 -18.06 -4.00
CA VAL A 145 15.91 -17.53 -4.03
C VAL A 145 15.91 -16.01 -4.24
N LEU A 146 15.05 -15.51 -5.13
CA LEU A 146 14.88 -14.07 -5.36
C LEU A 146 14.37 -13.37 -4.10
N LEU A 147 13.35 -13.93 -3.44
CA LEU A 147 12.80 -13.38 -2.21
C LEU A 147 13.81 -13.44 -1.06
N ALA A 148 14.59 -14.52 -0.95
CA ALA A 148 15.71 -14.61 0.00
C ALA A 148 16.77 -13.54 -0.29
N GLY A 149 17.10 -13.31 -1.56
CA GLY A 149 17.99 -12.22 -2.00
C GLY A 149 17.47 -10.84 -1.60
N VAL A 150 16.18 -10.59 -1.78
CA VAL A 150 15.51 -9.36 -1.32
C VAL A 150 15.65 -9.22 0.19
N ALA A 151 15.28 -10.24 0.96
CA ALA A 151 15.38 -10.24 2.42
C ALA A 151 16.82 -9.97 2.89
N LEU A 152 17.78 -10.65 2.30
CA LEU A 152 19.22 -10.45 2.59
C LEU A 152 19.67 -9.02 2.26
N SER A 153 19.26 -8.48 1.10
CA SER A 153 19.62 -7.11 0.70
C SER A 153 19.06 -6.07 1.66
N LEU A 154 17.83 -6.24 2.16
CA LEU A 154 17.24 -5.36 3.17
C LEU A 154 18.09 -5.33 4.45
N VAL A 155 18.60 -6.48 4.90
CA VAL A 155 19.46 -6.58 6.08
C VAL A 155 20.84 -5.96 5.80
N LEU A 156 21.45 -6.28 4.66
CA LEU A 156 22.78 -5.79 4.33
C LEU A 156 22.85 -4.28 4.08
N THR A 157 21.75 -3.67 3.65
CA THR A 157 21.64 -2.21 3.44
C THR A 157 21.48 -1.42 4.74
N GLU A 158 21.42 -2.06 5.90
CA GLU A 158 21.54 -1.37 7.19
C GLU A 158 22.96 -0.81 7.40
N SER A 159 23.04 0.37 8.02
CA SER A 159 24.25 1.18 8.11
C SER A 159 25.35 0.62 9.04
N THR A 160 24.97 -0.22 10.01
CA THR A 160 25.91 -0.79 11.00
C THR A 160 25.62 -2.27 11.23
N ASN A 161 26.66 -3.03 11.67
CA ASN A 161 26.51 -4.46 11.97
C ASN A 161 25.47 -4.70 13.10
N ARG A 162 25.37 -3.79 14.08
CA ARG A 162 24.37 -3.88 15.14
C ARG A 162 22.95 -3.75 14.54
N ARG A 163 22.72 -2.81 13.62
CA ARG A 163 21.43 -2.65 12.94
C ARG A 163 21.15 -3.80 11.97
N ARG A 164 22.16 -4.36 11.33
CA ARG A 164 22.02 -5.58 10.51
C ARG A 164 21.53 -6.77 11.35
N LEU A 165 22.17 -6.99 12.51
CA LEU A 165 21.71 -8.02 13.43
C LEU A 165 20.28 -7.76 13.93
N ALA A 166 19.96 -6.52 14.31
CA ALA A 166 18.63 -6.12 14.71
C ALA A 166 17.60 -6.34 13.60
N GLY A 167 17.95 -6.00 12.36
CA GLY A 167 17.13 -6.24 11.17
C GLY A 167 16.90 -7.73 10.93
N ALA A 168 17.95 -8.55 11.01
CA ALA A 168 17.85 -9.99 10.86
C ALA A 168 16.95 -10.62 11.96
N VAL A 169 17.11 -10.20 13.20
CA VAL A 169 16.24 -10.64 14.32
C VAL A 169 14.80 -10.22 14.09
N SER A 170 14.56 -8.96 13.71
CA SER A 170 13.20 -8.47 13.40
C SER A 170 12.56 -9.24 12.26
N PHE A 171 13.33 -9.54 11.20
CA PHE A 171 12.87 -10.34 10.07
C PHE A 171 12.53 -11.78 10.50
N ALA A 172 13.40 -12.42 11.26
CA ALA A 172 13.18 -13.79 11.75
C ALA A 172 11.95 -13.91 12.67
N LEU A 173 11.77 -12.96 13.60
CA LEU A 173 10.60 -12.92 14.48
C LEU A 173 9.30 -12.66 13.67
N ALA A 174 9.34 -11.77 12.70
CA ALA A 174 8.21 -11.52 11.82
C ALA A 174 7.90 -12.76 10.96
N THR A 175 8.93 -13.46 10.45
CA THR A 175 8.76 -14.74 9.73
C THR A 175 8.10 -15.80 10.60
N ALA A 176 8.58 -16.00 11.83
CA ALA A 176 8.00 -16.95 12.77
C ALA A 176 6.52 -16.61 13.06
N LEU A 177 6.21 -15.33 13.25
CA LEU A 177 4.83 -14.88 13.41
C LEU A 177 3.99 -15.18 12.17
N GLY A 178 4.52 -14.95 10.96
CA GLY A 178 3.83 -15.26 9.70
C GLY A 178 3.50 -16.73 9.55
N LEU A 179 4.47 -17.61 9.82
CA LEU A 179 4.27 -19.07 9.76
C LEU A 179 3.17 -19.59 10.71
N VAL A 180 2.93 -18.89 11.81
CA VAL A 180 1.89 -19.27 12.78
C VAL A 180 0.56 -18.61 12.49
N ALA A 181 0.59 -17.33 12.07
CA ALA A 181 -0.62 -16.51 12.01
C ALA A 181 -1.33 -16.55 10.65
N LEU A 182 -0.62 -16.71 9.53
CA LEU A 182 -1.23 -16.58 8.20
C LEU A 182 -2.31 -17.62 7.90
N ASP A 183 -2.10 -18.86 8.38
CA ASP A 183 -3.04 -19.98 8.21
C ASP A 183 -3.93 -20.21 9.45
N ALA A 184 -3.91 -19.28 10.41
CA ALA A 184 -4.69 -19.43 11.63
C ALA A 184 -6.20 -19.37 11.33
N PRO A 185 -7.01 -20.25 11.92
CA PRO A 185 -8.46 -20.24 11.72
C PRO A 185 -9.06 -18.98 12.34
N THR A 186 -9.62 -18.12 11.51
CA THR A 186 -10.27 -16.89 11.95
C THR A 186 -11.78 -17.06 12.03
N ASP A 187 -12.42 -16.38 12.98
CA ASP A 187 -13.88 -16.29 13.10
C ASP A 187 -14.28 -14.82 12.94
N PRO A 188 -14.28 -14.32 11.69
CA PRO A 188 -14.52 -12.91 11.43
C PRO A 188 -15.98 -12.54 11.64
N VAL A 189 -16.22 -11.39 12.27
CA VAL A 189 -17.57 -10.78 12.34
C VAL A 189 -17.99 -10.28 10.94
N VAL A 190 -17.02 -9.82 10.16
CA VAL A 190 -17.21 -9.42 8.77
C VAL A 190 -16.76 -10.58 7.89
N SER A 191 -17.66 -11.18 7.12
CA SER A 191 -17.47 -12.42 6.36
C SER A 191 -16.24 -12.44 5.43
N THR A 192 -15.74 -11.30 5.03
CA THR A 192 -14.53 -11.12 4.20
C THR A 192 -13.30 -10.72 5.01
N GLY A 193 -13.37 -10.87 6.32
CA GLY A 193 -12.26 -10.60 7.22
C GLY A 193 -11.12 -11.59 7.02
N GLY A 194 -9.98 -11.27 7.62
CA GLY A 194 -8.81 -12.13 7.60
C GLY A 194 -7.73 -11.61 8.54
N ILE A 195 -6.74 -12.45 8.77
CA ILE A 195 -5.68 -12.20 9.74
C ILE A 195 -4.71 -11.07 9.34
N LEU A 196 -4.64 -10.71 8.06
CA LEU A 196 -3.67 -9.72 7.56
C LEU A 196 -3.86 -8.33 8.18
N ALA A 197 -5.12 -7.87 8.34
CA ALA A 197 -5.38 -6.55 8.94
C ALA A 197 -4.91 -6.47 10.40
N PRO A 198 -5.28 -7.39 11.31
CA PRO A 198 -4.73 -7.46 12.66
C PRO A 198 -3.20 -7.54 12.70
N LEU A 199 -2.63 -8.38 11.82
CA LEU A 199 -1.21 -8.61 11.74
C LEU A 199 -0.43 -7.33 11.40
N PHE A 200 -0.87 -6.60 10.38
CA PHE A 200 -0.23 -5.34 9.97
C PHE A 200 -0.54 -4.19 10.94
N ALA A 201 -1.75 -4.12 11.47
CA ALA A 201 -2.07 -3.15 12.52
C ALA A 201 -1.12 -3.28 13.72
N GLY A 202 -0.87 -4.53 14.18
CA GLY A 202 0.07 -4.82 15.25
C GLY A 202 1.52 -4.51 14.87
N LEU A 203 2.01 -5.04 13.75
CA LEU A 203 3.41 -4.86 13.35
C LEU A 203 3.80 -3.39 13.10
N PHE A 204 2.94 -2.64 12.45
CA PHE A 204 3.28 -1.30 11.94
C PHE A 204 2.53 -0.17 12.65
N GLY A 205 1.26 -0.34 12.99
CA GLY A 205 0.42 0.71 13.58
C GLY A 205 0.63 0.89 15.08
N VAL A 206 0.38 -0.15 15.85
CA VAL A 206 0.40 -0.10 17.32
C VAL A 206 1.72 0.43 17.89
N PRO A 207 2.92 -0.06 17.46
CA PRO A 207 4.19 0.41 18.03
C PRO A 207 4.42 1.91 17.81
N VAL A 208 4.00 2.45 16.65
CA VAL A 208 4.14 3.88 16.35
C VAL A 208 3.24 4.71 17.21
N LEU A 209 1.98 4.31 17.35
CA LEU A 209 0.99 5.03 18.14
C LEU A 209 1.35 5.03 19.61
N VAL A 210 1.83 3.90 20.15
CA VAL A 210 2.27 3.82 21.55
C VAL A 210 3.50 4.70 21.79
N ASP A 211 4.46 4.71 20.87
CA ASP A 211 5.63 5.58 20.95
C ASP A 211 5.23 7.08 20.85
N ALA A 212 4.21 7.38 20.05
CA ALA A 212 3.67 8.73 19.89
C ALA A 212 2.88 9.25 21.09
N LEU A 213 2.40 8.38 22.01
CA LEU A 213 1.61 8.84 23.20
C LEU A 213 2.31 9.90 24.03
N GLY A 214 3.64 9.88 24.10
CA GLY A 214 4.46 10.90 24.79
C GLY A 214 4.84 12.11 23.93
N GLY A 215 4.40 12.17 22.68
CA GLY A 215 4.76 13.22 21.74
C GLY A 215 3.96 14.51 21.90
N ALA A 216 4.47 15.60 21.30
CA ALA A 216 3.82 16.92 21.32
C ALA A 216 2.66 17.06 20.30
N GLY A 217 2.35 16.00 19.55
CA GLY A 217 1.35 16.04 18.46
C GLY A 217 1.89 16.64 17.16
N VAL A 218 0.99 16.89 16.21
CA VAL A 218 1.32 17.45 14.90
C VAL A 218 1.38 18.96 14.99
N PRO A 219 2.52 19.61 14.69
CA PRO A 219 2.65 21.06 14.74
C PRO A 219 1.82 21.75 13.64
N PRO A 220 1.59 23.07 13.73
CA PRO A 220 0.99 23.85 12.66
C PRO A 220 1.75 23.66 11.33
N GLN A 221 1.01 23.44 10.26
CA GLN A 221 1.59 23.15 8.95
C GLN A 221 1.68 24.40 8.08
N GLY A 222 2.88 24.70 7.62
CA GLY A 222 3.15 25.81 6.69
C GLY A 222 2.68 25.56 5.26
N ASP A 223 2.87 26.54 4.39
CA ASP A 223 2.57 26.42 2.96
C ASP A 223 3.53 25.44 2.28
N ALA A 224 3.00 24.67 1.34
CA ALA A 224 3.80 23.71 0.60
C ALA A 224 4.76 24.42 -0.37
N ARG A 225 6.03 24.06 -0.27
CA ARG A 225 7.08 24.44 -1.21
C ARG A 225 7.78 23.18 -1.69
N LEU A 226 7.61 22.86 -2.97
CA LEU A 226 8.28 21.70 -3.56
C LEU A 226 9.78 22.00 -3.65
N GLY A 227 10.57 21.30 -2.85
CA GLY A 227 12.03 21.47 -2.80
C GLY A 227 12.80 20.63 -3.83
N LEU A 228 12.10 19.93 -4.72
CA LEU A 228 12.69 19.09 -5.77
C LEU A 228 12.51 19.73 -7.15
N SER A 229 13.52 19.60 -8.00
CA SER A 229 13.42 19.94 -9.43
C SER A 229 12.55 18.91 -10.17
N GLY A 230 12.03 19.29 -11.36
CA GLY A 230 11.25 18.37 -12.19
C GLY A 230 12.02 17.10 -12.57
N ARG A 231 13.34 17.16 -12.73
CA ARG A 231 14.19 16.01 -13.02
C ARG A 231 14.30 15.05 -11.81
N GLU A 232 14.43 15.58 -10.60
CA GLU A 232 14.45 14.79 -9.36
C GLU A 232 13.10 14.13 -9.13
N LEU A 233 11.98 14.86 -9.34
CA LEU A 233 10.62 14.33 -9.24
C LEU A 233 10.39 13.18 -10.22
N THR A 234 10.73 13.38 -11.50
CA THR A 234 10.53 12.33 -12.52
C THR A 234 11.46 11.15 -12.31
N GLY A 235 12.71 11.38 -11.87
CA GLY A 235 13.65 10.32 -11.55
C GLY A 235 13.17 9.45 -10.40
N ALA A 236 12.72 10.08 -9.31
CA ALA A 236 12.18 9.35 -8.16
C ALA A 236 10.88 8.60 -8.49
N ALA A 237 9.99 9.21 -9.27
CA ALA A 237 8.75 8.56 -9.71
C ALA A 237 9.03 7.38 -10.65
N ALA A 238 10.03 7.49 -11.55
CA ALA A 238 10.45 6.41 -12.42
C ALA A 238 11.07 5.25 -11.64
N ALA A 239 11.90 5.54 -10.62
CA ALA A 239 12.41 4.53 -9.70
C ALA A 239 11.27 3.83 -8.95
N GLY A 240 10.27 4.59 -8.48
CA GLY A 240 9.05 4.07 -7.88
C GLY A 240 8.28 3.17 -8.86
N ALA A 241 8.06 3.61 -10.10
CA ALA A 241 7.38 2.80 -11.12
C ALA A 241 8.14 1.50 -11.42
N GLY A 242 9.47 1.54 -11.49
CA GLY A 242 10.32 0.34 -11.62
C GLY A 242 10.19 -0.62 -10.44
N GLY A 243 10.16 -0.09 -9.22
CA GLY A 243 9.87 -0.85 -8.02
C GLY A 243 8.46 -1.48 -8.06
N GLY A 244 7.45 -0.69 -8.46
CA GLY A 244 6.09 -1.17 -8.64
C GLY A 244 5.97 -2.26 -9.69
N ALA A 245 6.76 -2.20 -10.78
CA ALA A 245 6.84 -3.26 -11.77
C ALA A 245 7.36 -4.57 -11.15
N ALA A 246 8.43 -4.49 -10.37
CA ALA A 246 8.97 -5.67 -9.70
C ALA A 246 7.92 -6.32 -8.79
N VAL A 247 7.23 -5.53 -7.98
CA VAL A 247 6.21 -6.01 -7.03
C VAL A 247 4.97 -6.54 -7.74
N GLY A 248 4.51 -5.86 -8.77
CA GLY A 248 3.29 -6.25 -9.48
C GLY A 248 3.35 -7.66 -10.07
N TYR A 249 4.54 -8.19 -10.32
CA TYR A 249 4.74 -9.55 -10.83
C TYR A 249 5.23 -10.53 -9.77
N LEU A 250 5.78 -10.08 -8.68
CA LEU A 250 6.34 -10.95 -7.63
C LEU A 250 5.39 -10.99 -6.42
N PRO A 251 4.90 -12.18 -6.03
CA PRO A 251 4.07 -12.31 -4.83
C PRO A 251 4.87 -12.04 -3.56
N GLY A 252 4.21 -11.53 -2.53
CA GLY A 252 4.81 -11.34 -1.19
C GLY A 252 5.74 -10.14 -1.03
N VAL A 253 6.07 -9.42 -2.09
CA VAL A 253 6.89 -8.20 -2.01
C VAL A 253 5.95 -6.99 -1.93
N SER A 254 6.10 -6.14 -0.90
CA SER A 254 5.31 -4.91 -0.79
C SER A 254 5.93 -3.75 -1.56
N ALA A 255 5.11 -2.77 -1.93
CA ALA A 255 5.56 -1.53 -2.55
C ALA A 255 6.62 -0.81 -1.69
N GLY A 256 6.54 -0.91 -0.35
CA GLY A 256 7.55 -0.38 0.56
C GLY A 256 8.92 -1.04 0.41
N VAL A 257 8.96 -2.36 0.23
CA VAL A 257 10.22 -3.08 -0.04
C VAL A 257 10.81 -2.62 -1.38
N ALA A 258 9.98 -2.56 -2.43
CA ALA A 258 10.40 -2.11 -3.74
C ALA A 258 10.97 -0.70 -3.72
N ALA A 259 10.34 0.22 -3.00
CA ALA A 259 10.81 1.59 -2.87
C ALA A 259 12.16 1.68 -2.16
N VAL A 260 12.37 0.91 -1.07
CA VAL A 260 13.66 0.85 -0.38
C VAL A 260 14.77 0.34 -1.31
N LEU A 261 14.47 -0.66 -2.13
CA LEU A 261 15.43 -1.22 -3.08
C LEU A 261 15.71 -0.29 -4.27
N ALA A 262 14.73 0.54 -4.66
CA ALA A 262 14.89 1.52 -5.75
C ALA A 262 15.67 2.77 -5.33
N LEU A 263 15.71 3.12 -4.05
CA LEU A 263 16.34 4.33 -3.52
C LEU A 263 17.82 4.55 -3.90
N PRO A 264 18.69 3.53 -3.92
CA PRO A 264 20.08 3.74 -4.34
C PRO A 264 20.20 4.24 -5.78
N ALA A 265 19.16 4.04 -6.61
CA ALA A 265 19.11 4.55 -7.98
C ALA A 265 18.69 6.03 -8.06
N THR A 266 18.14 6.60 -6.97
CA THR A 266 17.82 8.02 -6.87
C THR A 266 18.96 8.75 -6.16
N ALA A 267 19.95 9.19 -6.90
CA ALA A 267 21.14 9.88 -6.36
C ALA A 267 20.90 11.39 -6.21
N GLY A 268 19.77 11.80 -5.63
CA GLY A 268 19.39 13.20 -5.48
C GLY A 268 19.96 13.88 -4.24
N ARG A 269 19.71 15.18 -4.16
CA ARG A 269 20.20 16.04 -3.06
C ARG A 269 19.34 15.97 -1.80
N ASP A 270 18.10 15.49 -1.92
CA ASP A 270 17.15 15.41 -0.81
C ASP A 270 16.52 14.03 -0.71
N PRO A 271 17.20 13.10 -0.02
CA PRO A 271 16.75 11.71 0.11
C PRO A 271 15.35 11.57 0.73
N THR A 272 14.97 12.46 1.65
CA THR A 272 13.67 12.41 2.32
C THR A 272 12.51 12.67 1.35
N ARG A 273 12.63 13.72 0.53
CA ARG A 273 11.59 14.07 -0.46
C ARG A 273 11.51 13.06 -1.57
N GLU A 274 12.66 12.68 -2.14
CA GLU A 274 12.72 11.66 -3.19
C GLU A 274 12.13 10.34 -2.72
N TYR A 275 12.34 10.01 -1.45
CA TYR A 275 11.79 8.82 -0.83
C TYR A 275 10.26 8.85 -0.82
N VAL A 276 9.64 9.96 -0.42
CA VAL A 276 8.17 10.09 -0.44
C VAL A 276 7.63 9.92 -1.86
N VAL A 277 8.27 10.55 -2.86
CA VAL A 277 7.89 10.44 -4.27
C VAL A 277 8.00 8.99 -4.76
N ALA A 278 9.14 8.32 -4.51
CA ALA A 278 9.39 6.98 -4.99
C ALA A 278 8.48 5.93 -4.32
N THR A 279 8.24 6.02 -3.01
CA THR A 279 7.36 5.08 -2.29
C THR A 279 5.91 5.20 -2.71
N SER A 280 5.39 6.42 -2.78
CA SER A 280 4.02 6.67 -3.25
C SER A 280 3.86 6.22 -4.70
N GLY A 281 4.87 6.51 -5.53
CA GLY A 281 4.91 6.05 -6.92
C GLY A 281 4.92 4.53 -7.04
N ALA A 282 5.73 3.82 -6.23
CA ALA A 282 5.78 2.36 -6.23
C ALA A 282 4.44 1.74 -5.81
N ASN A 283 3.80 2.30 -4.77
CA ASN A 283 2.50 1.83 -4.29
C ASN A 283 1.43 1.91 -5.40
N THR A 284 1.31 3.05 -6.06
CA THR A 284 0.32 3.24 -7.12
C THR A 284 0.66 2.47 -8.40
N ALA A 285 1.92 2.45 -8.83
CA ALA A 285 2.34 1.72 -10.02
C ALA A 285 2.15 0.20 -9.88
N THR A 286 2.30 -0.35 -8.67
CA THR A 286 2.03 -1.77 -8.40
C THR A 286 0.63 -2.18 -8.84
N ALA A 287 -0.40 -1.34 -8.63
CA ALA A 287 -1.76 -1.64 -9.04
C ALA A 287 -1.90 -1.80 -10.57
N VAL A 288 -1.16 -0.99 -11.36
CA VAL A 288 -1.14 -1.10 -12.83
C VAL A 288 -0.49 -2.40 -13.27
N PHE A 289 0.72 -2.68 -12.79
CA PHE A 289 1.46 -3.88 -13.17
C PHE A 289 0.76 -5.16 -12.71
N ALA A 290 0.14 -5.16 -11.53
CA ALA A 290 -0.66 -6.27 -11.05
C ALA A 290 -1.90 -6.51 -11.93
N LEU A 291 -2.58 -5.45 -12.39
CA LEU A 291 -3.71 -5.58 -13.32
C LEU A 291 -3.27 -6.17 -14.67
N PHE A 292 -2.12 -5.77 -15.19
CA PHE A 292 -1.54 -6.36 -16.40
C PHE A 292 -1.11 -7.81 -16.18
N ALA A 293 -0.58 -8.16 -15.00
CA ALA A 293 -0.26 -9.53 -14.64
C ALA A 293 -1.52 -10.40 -14.57
N TYR A 294 -2.60 -9.91 -13.96
CA TYR A 294 -3.89 -10.58 -13.92
C TYR A 294 -4.44 -10.83 -15.32
N TRP A 295 -4.50 -9.79 -16.16
CA TRP A 295 -4.98 -9.92 -17.54
C TRP A 295 -4.15 -10.89 -18.40
N SER A 296 -2.83 -10.94 -18.17
CA SER A 296 -1.91 -11.67 -19.06
C SER A 296 -1.61 -13.10 -18.62
N PHE A 297 -1.68 -13.38 -17.31
CA PHE A 297 -1.26 -14.66 -16.72
C PHE A 297 -2.36 -15.32 -15.90
N ASP A 298 -3.54 -14.73 -15.86
CA ASP A 298 -4.64 -15.16 -14.99
C ASP A 298 -4.17 -15.29 -13.51
N ALA A 299 -3.34 -14.35 -13.10
CA ALA A 299 -2.66 -14.39 -11.80
C ALA A 299 -3.02 -13.17 -10.95
N ALA A 300 -4.00 -13.32 -10.07
CA ALA A 300 -4.36 -12.31 -9.09
C ALA A 300 -3.22 -12.11 -8.08
N ARG A 301 -2.50 -10.98 -8.17
CA ARG A 301 -1.31 -10.66 -7.35
C ARG A 301 -1.60 -9.72 -6.20
N SER A 302 -2.78 -9.13 -6.14
CA SER A 302 -3.23 -8.28 -5.05
C SER A 302 -4.62 -8.73 -4.60
N GLY A 303 -4.99 -8.43 -3.35
CA GLY A 303 -6.30 -8.79 -2.85
C GLY A 303 -7.44 -8.11 -3.62
N VAL A 304 -7.20 -6.94 -4.21
CA VAL A 304 -8.17 -6.31 -5.13
C VAL A 304 -8.44 -7.20 -6.34
N LEU A 305 -7.41 -7.80 -6.92
CA LEU A 305 -7.55 -8.69 -8.09
C LEU A 305 -8.10 -10.06 -7.71
N VAL A 306 -7.76 -10.58 -6.53
CA VAL A 306 -8.41 -11.79 -5.98
C VAL A 306 -9.91 -11.53 -5.80
N ALA A 307 -10.27 -10.40 -5.23
CA ALA A 307 -11.68 -10.03 -5.06
C ALA A 307 -12.42 -9.84 -6.41
N LEU A 308 -11.72 -9.35 -7.45
CA LEU A 308 -12.25 -9.30 -8.81
C LEU A 308 -12.56 -10.71 -9.35
N ASP A 309 -11.62 -11.62 -9.17
CA ASP A 309 -11.73 -13.00 -9.64
C ASP A 309 -12.86 -13.73 -8.93
N ASP A 310 -12.92 -13.63 -7.60
CA ASP A 310 -13.99 -14.18 -6.77
C ASP A 310 -15.38 -13.63 -7.13
N ALA A 311 -15.45 -12.36 -7.55
CA ALA A 311 -16.69 -11.72 -8.01
C ALA A 311 -17.07 -12.06 -9.47
N GLY A 312 -16.29 -12.91 -10.16
CA GLY A 312 -16.53 -13.29 -11.55
C GLY A 312 -16.39 -12.13 -12.53
N VAL A 313 -15.57 -11.13 -12.22
CA VAL A 313 -15.35 -9.98 -13.10
C VAL A 313 -14.50 -10.38 -14.31
N PRO A 314 -14.99 -10.17 -15.55
CA PRO A 314 -14.19 -10.49 -16.73
C PRO A 314 -12.93 -9.62 -16.78
N ALA A 315 -11.79 -10.21 -17.16
CA ALA A 315 -10.50 -9.53 -17.32
C ALA A 315 -10.48 -8.60 -18.56
N ALA A 316 -11.46 -7.69 -18.65
CA ALA A 316 -11.60 -6.73 -19.75
C ALA A 316 -10.68 -5.53 -19.52
N LEU A 317 -9.46 -5.58 -20.03
CA LEU A 317 -8.40 -4.60 -19.76
C LEU A 317 -8.79 -3.13 -20.08
N PRO A 318 -9.44 -2.79 -21.23
CA PRO A 318 -9.73 -1.40 -21.57
C PRO A 318 -10.62 -0.67 -20.56
N PRO A 319 -11.80 -1.19 -20.15
CA PRO A 319 -12.63 -0.52 -19.13
C PRO A 319 -11.94 -0.47 -17.75
N LEU A 320 -11.23 -1.51 -17.34
CA LEU A 320 -10.48 -1.50 -16.08
C LEU A 320 -9.33 -0.48 -16.08
N LEU A 321 -8.61 -0.31 -17.21
CA LEU A 321 -7.60 0.75 -17.36
C LEU A 321 -8.24 2.16 -17.37
N SER A 322 -9.41 2.31 -17.97
CA SER A 322 -10.16 3.57 -17.91
C SER A 322 -10.49 3.94 -16.47
N ALA A 323 -10.92 2.96 -15.67
CA ALA A 323 -11.15 3.13 -14.24
C ALA A 323 -9.88 3.52 -13.49
N VAL A 324 -8.73 2.88 -13.80
CA VAL A 324 -7.40 3.24 -13.24
C VAL A 324 -7.05 4.70 -13.52
N VAL A 325 -7.23 5.17 -14.77
CA VAL A 325 -6.88 6.55 -15.17
C VAL A 325 -7.77 7.56 -14.44
N ILE A 326 -9.09 7.33 -14.41
CA ILE A 326 -10.05 8.19 -13.70
C ILE A 326 -9.71 8.21 -12.20
N ALA A 327 -9.49 7.05 -11.62
CA ALA A 327 -9.15 6.91 -10.20
C ALA A 327 -7.83 7.61 -9.87
N GLY A 328 -6.82 7.51 -10.73
CA GLY A 328 -5.55 8.22 -10.57
C GLY A 328 -5.71 9.73 -10.56
N ALA A 329 -6.52 10.28 -11.48
CA ALA A 329 -6.82 11.71 -11.51
C ALA A 329 -7.58 12.16 -10.24
N VAL A 330 -8.60 11.42 -9.84
CA VAL A 330 -9.37 11.69 -8.60
C VAL A 330 -8.46 11.57 -7.38
N GLY A 331 -7.67 10.51 -7.27
CA GLY A 331 -6.76 10.26 -6.15
C GLY A 331 -5.71 11.36 -5.98
N ALA A 332 -5.12 11.83 -7.09
CA ALA A 332 -4.14 12.92 -7.06
C ALA A 332 -4.73 14.23 -6.51
N VAL A 333 -5.97 14.55 -6.83
CA VAL A 333 -6.67 15.72 -6.27
C VAL A 333 -7.09 15.46 -4.83
N ALA A 334 -7.67 14.27 -4.57
CA ALA A 334 -8.20 13.90 -3.27
C ALA A 334 -7.11 13.88 -2.18
N VAL A 335 -5.91 13.35 -2.47
CA VAL A 335 -4.83 13.29 -1.46
C VAL A 335 -4.37 14.67 -1.03
N VAL A 336 -4.37 15.65 -1.93
CA VAL A 336 -4.03 17.04 -1.60
C VAL A 336 -5.12 17.68 -0.74
N LEU A 337 -6.38 17.56 -1.15
CA LEU A 337 -7.51 18.21 -0.46
C LEU A 337 -7.79 17.56 0.90
N LEU A 338 -7.91 16.21 0.91
CA LEU A 338 -8.22 15.46 2.13
C LEU A 338 -7.00 15.36 3.06
N GLY A 339 -5.78 15.32 2.52
CA GLY A 339 -4.55 15.38 3.30
C GLY A 339 -4.38 16.71 4.01
N ASP A 340 -4.61 17.84 3.33
CA ASP A 340 -4.59 19.17 3.96
C ASP A 340 -5.70 19.31 5.02
N ALA A 341 -6.87 18.71 4.80
CA ALA A 341 -7.95 18.66 5.79
C ALA A 341 -7.58 17.78 7.01
N ALA A 342 -7.03 16.60 6.77
CA ALA A 342 -6.60 15.67 7.82
C ALA A 342 -5.52 16.30 8.70
N LEU A 343 -4.52 16.97 8.13
CA LEU A 343 -3.46 17.65 8.88
C LEU A 343 -4.04 18.75 9.79
N ARG A 344 -5.07 19.48 9.34
CA ARG A 344 -5.77 20.49 10.18
C ARG A 344 -6.55 19.84 11.32
N VAL A 345 -7.29 18.76 11.03
CA VAL A 345 -8.07 18.04 12.03
C VAL A 345 -7.16 17.42 13.08
N VAL A 346 -6.12 16.71 12.64
CA VAL A 346 -5.16 16.05 13.53
C VAL A 346 -4.41 17.08 14.41
N GLY A 347 -3.99 18.21 13.83
CA GLY A 347 -3.32 19.27 14.57
C GLY A 347 -4.23 20.03 15.56
N GLY A 348 -5.57 19.93 15.40
CA GLY A 348 -6.55 20.56 16.29
C GLY A 348 -7.06 19.66 17.42
N LEU A 349 -6.77 18.35 17.38
CA LEU A 349 -7.25 17.40 18.39
C LEU A 349 -6.23 17.18 19.51
N PRO A 350 -6.68 16.90 20.75
CA PRO A 350 -5.78 16.48 21.82
C PRO A 350 -5.06 15.19 21.43
N HIS A 351 -3.74 15.27 21.31
CA HIS A 351 -2.92 14.21 20.74
C HIS A 351 -3.14 12.83 21.41
N ALA A 352 -3.15 12.77 22.74
CA ALA A 352 -3.36 11.53 23.48
C ALA A 352 -4.75 10.90 23.19
N GLN A 353 -5.80 11.72 23.03
CA GLN A 353 -7.16 11.21 22.70
C GLN A 353 -7.21 10.68 21.29
N LEU A 354 -6.56 11.37 20.34
CA LEU A 354 -6.47 10.92 18.96
C LEU A 354 -5.75 9.56 18.87
N VAL A 355 -4.58 9.45 19.51
CA VAL A 355 -3.81 8.18 19.53
C VAL A 355 -4.64 7.07 20.18
N ALA A 356 -5.29 7.33 21.31
CA ALA A 356 -6.16 6.34 21.97
C ALA A 356 -7.33 5.92 21.09
N ALA A 357 -7.97 6.86 20.38
CA ALA A 357 -9.06 6.56 19.47
C ALA A 357 -8.61 5.69 18.29
N VAL A 358 -7.43 5.97 17.69
CA VAL A 358 -6.87 5.16 16.62
C VAL A 358 -6.50 3.76 17.11
N LEU A 359 -5.86 3.63 18.28
CA LEU A 359 -5.56 2.33 18.90
C LEU A 359 -6.83 1.51 19.14
N ALA A 360 -7.88 2.14 19.68
CA ALA A 360 -9.17 1.49 19.85
C ALA A 360 -9.79 1.07 18.52
N GLY A 361 -9.70 1.92 17.49
CA GLY A 361 -10.12 1.59 16.12
C GLY A 361 -9.38 0.39 15.54
N LEU A 362 -8.05 0.31 15.68
CA LEU A 362 -7.26 -0.84 15.25
C LEU A 362 -7.64 -2.12 16.00
N ALA A 363 -7.90 -2.05 17.30
CA ALA A 363 -8.38 -3.18 18.08
C ALA A 363 -9.77 -3.65 17.62
N LEU A 364 -10.70 -2.73 17.38
CA LEU A 364 -12.04 -3.03 16.86
C LEU A 364 -11.98 -3.65 15.46
N LEU A 365 -11.16 -3.09 14.56
CA LEU A 365 -10.93 -3.67 13.22
C LEU A 365 -10.33 -5.07 13.31
N SER A 366 -9.40 -5.29 14.25
CA SER A 366 -8.80 -6.61 14.46
C SER A 366 -9.84 -7.66 14.87
N VAL A 367 -10.76 -7.28 15.77
CA VAL A 367 -11.88 -8.14 16.16
C VAL A 367 -12.88 -8.32 15.00
N ALA A 368 -13.20 -7.27 14.29
CA ALA A 368 -14.14 -7.33 13.17
C ALA A 368 -13.67 -8.26 12.06
N PHE A 369 -12.37 -8.25 11.73
CA PHE A 369 -11.79 -9.01 10.62
C PHE A 369 -11.32 -10.42 10.98
N ALA A 370 -11.02 -10.73 12.24
CA ALA A 370 -10.51 -12.05 12.62
C ALA A 370 -11.00 -12.55 13.98
N GLY A 371 -12.06 -11.95 14.55
CA GLY A 371 -12.60 -12.31 15.84
C GLY A 371 -11.62 -12.02 16.99
N VAL A 372 -11.80 -12.70 18.11
CA VAL A 372 -10.92 -12.56 19.29
C VAL A 372 -9.47 -12.94 18.95
N LEU A 373 -9.27 -13.94 18.10
CA LEU A 373 -7.95 -14.32 17.63
C LEU A 373 -7.24 -13.17 16.92
N GLY A 374 -7.98 -12.35 16.15
CA GLY A 374 -7.43 -11.15 15.51
C GLY A 374 -6.82 -10.17 16.51
N LEU A 375 -7.49 -9.94 17.64
CA LEU A 375 -6.94 -9.09 18.71
C LEU A 375 -5.66 -9.70 19.32
N VAL A 376 -5.65 -11.00 19.57
CA VAL A 376 -4.48 -11.71 20.10
C VAL A 376 -3.30 -11.61 19.13
N VAL A 377 -3.55 -11.84 17.84
CA VAL A 377 -2.52 -11.71 16.79
C VAL A 377 -2.04 -10.26 16.67
N CYS A 378 -2.94 -9.28 16.74
CA CYS A 378 -2.56 -7.86 16.74
C CYS A 378 -1.61 -7.51 17.91
N LEU A 379 -1.89 -7.98 19.10
CA LEU A 379 -1.04 -7.76 20.28
C LEU A 379 0.31 -8.49 20.16
N ALA A 380 0.32 -9.75 19.71
CA ALA A 380 1.56 -10.49 19.45
C ALA A 380 2.40 -9.81 18.36
N ALA A 381 1.75 -9.37 17.30
CA ALA A 381 2.36 -8.60 16.22
C ALA A 381 2.93 -7.26 16.72
N ALA A 382 2.23 -6.57 17.61
CA ALA A 382 2.72 -5.35 18.22
C ALA A 382 4.02 -5.58 19.03
N ALA A 383 4.08 -6.66 19.78
CA ALA A 383 5.31 -7.04 20.50
C ALA A 383 6.50 -7.22 19.54
N VAL A 384 6.30 -7.91 18.40
CA VAL A 384 7.31 -8.03 17.35
C VAL A 384 7.61 -6.68 16.70
N GLY A 385 6.59 -5.86 16.45
CA GLY A 385 6.70 -4.53 15.86
C GLY A 385 7.51 -3.52 16.69
N PHE A 386 7.58 -3.70 18.02
CA PHE A 386 8.44 -2.90 18.88
C PHE A 386 9.93 -3.22 18.74
N VAL A 387 10.29 -4.40 18.25
CA VAL A 387 11.69 -4.83 18.15
C VAL A 387 12.53 -3.88 17.30
N PRO A 388 12.18 -3.56 16.03
CA PRO A 388 12.96 -2.63 15.24
C PRO A 388 12.98 -1.21 15.83
N VAL A 389 11.90 -0.77 16.50
CA VAL A 389 11.83 0.54 17.15
C VAL A 389 12.86 0.62 18.28
N ARG A 390 12.93 -0.41 19.14
CA ARG A 390 13.84 -0.46 20.28
C ARG A 390 15.30 -0.69 19.90
N LEU A 391 15.53 -1.44 18.83
CA LEU A 391 16.87 -1.76 18.35
C LEU A 391 17.42 -0.75 17.31
N GLY A 392 16.59 0.19 16.84
CA GLY A 392 16.98 1.26 15.92
C GLY A 392 17.29 0.79 14.50
N CYS A 393 16.66 -0.30 14.02
CA CYS A 393 16.71 -0.74 12.62
C CYS A 393 15.42 -0.37 11.88
N ARG A 394 15.43 -0.51 10.55
CA ARG A 394 14.28 -0.16 9.72
C ARG A 394 13.13 -1.15 9.92
N ARG A 395 11.91 -0.62 9.96
CA ARG A 395 10.68 -1.42 10.12
C ARG A 395 10.36 -2.30 8.91
N VAL A 396 10.97 -2.05 7.75
CA VAL A 396 10.79 -2.86 6.55
C VAL A 396 11.14 -4.35 6.79
N HIS A 397 12.00 -4.65 7.76
CA HIS A 397 12.33 -6.04 8.15
C HIS A 397 11.10 -6.81 8.67
N LEU A 398 10.08 -6.13 9.18
CA LEU A 398 8.81 -6.75 9.59
C LEU A 398 8.04 -7.37 8.41
N MET A 399 8.40 -7.01 7.16
CA MET A 399 7.89 -7.70 5.97
C MET A 399 8.30 -9.18 5.90
N GLY A 400 9.22 -9.62 6.76
CA GLY A 400 9.49 -11.04 6.99
C GLY A 400 8.24 -11.86 7.26
N VAL A 401 7.17 -11.24 7.79
CA VAL A 401 5.87 -11.87 8.03
C VAL A 401 5.24 -12.47 6.77
N LEU A 402 5.45 -11.87 5.61
CA LEU A 402 5.00 -12.37 4.31
C LEU A 402 6.13 -13.06 3.52
N LEU A 403 7.32 -12.42 3.49
CA LEU A 403 8.44 -12.92 2.70
C LEU A 403 9.00 -14.24 3.25
N GLY A 404 9.11 -14.36 4.58
CA GLY A 404 9.70 -15.53 5.21
C GLY A 404 8.97 -16.84 4.91
N PRO A 405 7.65 -16.94 5.11
CA PRO A 405 6.88 -18.11 4.72
C PRO A 405 7.05 -18.50 3.25
N LEU A 406 7.08 -17.52 2.33
CA LEU A 406 7.27 -17.76 0.89
C LEU A 406 8.70 -18.21 0.52
N VAL A 407 9.69 -17.91 1.34
CA VAL A 407 11.08 -18.36 1.15
C VAL A 407 11.27 -19.79 1.67
N ILE A 408 10.52 -20.18 2.72
CA ILE A 408 10.66 -21.46 3.39
C ILE A 408 9.76 -22.54 2.76
N ALA A 409 8.60 -22.12 2.20
CA ALA A 409 7.68 -23.01 1.49
C ALA A 409 8.28 -23.57 0.20
#